data_6c1952592676a41d3df78641a7998748
#
_entry.id   6c1952592676a41d3df78641a7998748
#
_cell.length_a   1.000
_cell.length_b   1.000
_cell.length_c   1.000
_cell.angle_alpha   90.00
_cell.angle_beta   90.00
_cell.angle_gamma   90.00
#
_symmetry.space_group_name_H-M   'P 1'
#
loop_
_entity.id
_entity.type
_entity.pdbx_description
1 polymer ?
#
loop_
_entity_poly.entity_id
_entity_poly.type
_entity_poly.pdbx_seq_one_letter_code
_entity_poly.pdbx_strand_id
1 'polypeptide(L)'
;QKKIEDAMKKLDYVPNELARGMFKGRSNSIAMLVPNIQHPWFSSLASEIEKILYEKKYKFMLFSTSDDKQRECFKLLKSNIVDGIICGTSACTAKEYQKIDKPMVMLDYKVGSKFPVVVSDHKMGGQLAAQEFINSGCKYVIHISGIKVDKNIMSFECHEELDRVLAENGIKSRRVPIQWNDFDFHGYFEMAKCILEEYPDVDGIFAADMPAIAFLKAALAIGKKIPDDLAIVAYDGTYITNASTTRLTSIHQPYKEIAQEAVRQLMEMIDGPEEEDDAEGQVERATADQIDSAKERNTHIDGNLILLPVSVEKGDTTL
;
A
#
# COMPACT_ATOMS: atom_id res chain seq x y z
N GLN A 1 17.54 -12.00 -40.92
CA GLN A 1 17.37 -11.95 -39.46
C GLN A 1 18.36 -12.88 -38.76
N LYS A 2 18.38 -14.20 -39.05
CA LYS A 2 19.25 -15.21 -38.43
C LYS A 2 20.76 -14.88 -38.51
N LYS A 3 21.24 -14.34 -39.66
CA LYS A 3 22.66 -13.93 -39.80
C LYS A 3 23.06 -12.76 -38.89
N ILE A 4 22.11 -11.83 -38.62
CA ILE A 4 22.34 -10.70 -37.73
C ILE A 4 22.37 -11.20 -36.28
N GLU A 5 21.47 -12.10 -35.90
CA GLU A 5 21.42 -12.71 -34.57
C GLU A 5 22.69 -13.54 -34.28
N ASP A 6 23.19 -14.27 -35.29
CA ASP A 6 24.44 -15.04 -35.17
C ASP A 6 25.68 -14.14 -35.05
N ALA A 7 25.69 -13.00 -35.75
CA ALA A 7 26.75 -12.00 -35.65
C ALA A 7 26.73 -11.30 -34.26
N MET A 8 25.55 -10.97 -33.76
CA MET A 8 25.36 -10.37 -32.42
C MET A 8 25.88 -11.32 -31.34
N LYS A 9 25.53 -12.62 -31.41
CA LYS A 9 26.05 -13.64 -30.48
C LYS A 9 27.56 -13.80 -30.54
N LYS A 10 28.17 -13.78 -31.75
CA LYS A 10 29.60 -13.88 -31.92
C LYS A 10 30.38 -12.68 -31.37
N LEU A 11 29.80 -11.52 -31.39
CA LEU A 11 30.42 -10.25 -30.96
C LEU A 11 30.04 -9.88 -29.51
N ASP A 12 29.29 -10.74 -28.83
CA ASP A 12 28.72 -10.45 -27.51
C ASP A 12 28.03 -9.07 -27.48
N TYR A 13 27.39 -8.73 -28.60
CA TYR A 13 26.75 -7.44 -28.78
C TYR A 13 25.35 -7.45 -28.14
N VAL A 14 25.20 -6.69 -27.09
CA VAL A 14 23.89 -6.42 -26.47
C VAL A 14 23.31 -5.14 -27.12
N PRO A 15 22.17 -5.23 -27.81
CA PRO A 15 21.52 -4.04 -28.36
C PRO A 15 21.24 -3.01 -27.29
N ASN A 16 21.49 -1.74 -27.61
CA ASN A 16 21.08 -0.65 -26.73
C ASN A 16 19.56 -0.55 -26.70
N GLU A 17 18.94 -1.03 -25.64
CA GLU A 17 17.48 -1.05 -25.48
C GLU A 17 16.88 0.35 -25.41
N LEU A 18 17.60 1.36 -24.89
CA LEU A 18 17.15 2.75 -24.90
C LEU A 18 17.03 3.28 -26.36
N ALA A 19 18.01 2.95 -27.21
CA ALA A 19 17.92 3.30 -28.63
C ALA A 19 16.75 2.59 -29.35
N ARG A 20 16.51 1.31 -29.02
CA ARG A 20 15.35 0.56 -29.55
C ARG A 20 14.02 1.13 -29.05
N GLY A 21 13.94 1.53 -27.78
CA GLY A 21 12.78 2.17 -27.18
C GLY A 21 12.45 3.50 -27.84
N MET A 22 13.46 4.32 -28.16
CA MET A 22 13.28 5.58 -28.90
C MET A 22 12.64 5.36 -30.29
N PHE A 23 13.02 4.29 -30.99
CA PHE A 23 12.42 3.95 -32.30
C PHE A 23 10.99 3.43 -32.17
N LYS A 24 10.66 2.74 -31.09
CA LYS A 24 9.33 2.15 -30.85
C LYS A 24 8.38 3.08 -30.13
N GLY A 25 8.86 4.22 -29.60
CA GLY A 25 8.08 5.12 -28.75
C GLY A 25 7.73 4.56 -27.39
N ARG A 26 8.34 3.42 -26.98
CA ARG A 26 8.11 2.73 -25.67
C ARG A 26 9.42 2.33 -25.04
N SER A 27 9.53 2.56 -23.73
CA SER A 27 10.71 2.19 -22.93
C SER A 27 10.63 0.76 -22.39
N ASN A 28 9.44 0.15 -22.36
CA ASN A 28 9.10 -1.07 -21.64
C ASN A 28 9.57 -1.01 -20.18
N SER A 29 9.33 0.11 -19.53
CA SER A 29 9.73 0.37 -18.15
C SER A 29 8.60 1.03 -17.41
N ILE A 30 8.34 0.58 -16.18
CA ILE A 30 7.35 1.13 -15.27
C ILE A 30 8.07 1.63 -14.01
N ALA A 31 7.72 2.82 -13.55
CA ALA A 31 8.22 3.37 -12.31
C ALA A 31 7.21 3.18 -11.19
N MET A 32 7.70 2.82 -9.99
CA MET A 32 6.96 2.93 -8.75
C MET A 32 7.63 3.97 -7.85
N LEU A 33 6.84 4.90 -7.33
CA LEU A 33 7.29 5.89 -6.36
C LEU A 33 6.71 5.56 -5.00
N VAL A 34 7.57 5.45 -3.99
CA VAL A 34 7.18 5.17 -2.60
C VAL A 34 7.82 6.19 -1.66
N PRO A 35 7.20 6.51 -0.51
CA PRO A 35 7.79 7.42 0.47
C PRO A 35 9.11 6.89 1.01
N ASN A 36 9.12 5.62 1.41
CA ASN A 36 10.29 4.93 1.92
C ASN A 36 10.20 3.42 1.65
N ILE A 37 11.26 2.86 1.05
CA ILE A 37 11.34 1.41 0.75
C ILE A 37 11.48 0.55 2.02
N GLN A 38 11.91 1.12 3.13
CA GLN A 38 12.00 0.41 4.42
C GLN A 38 10.62 0.09 5.01
N HIS A 39 9.55 0.73 4.52
CA HIS A 39 8.20 0.42 4.95
C HIS A 39 7.81 -0.98 4.47
N PRO A 40 7.49 -1.94 5.38
CA PRO A 40 7.24 -3.33 5.01
C PRO A 40 6.10 -3.49 4.00
N TRP A 41 5.05 -2.68 4.10
CA TRP A 41 3.95 -2.71 3.16
C TRP A 41 4.38 -2.29 1.74
N PHE A 42 5.11 -1.16 1.60
CA PHE A 42 5.58 -0.73 0.29
C PHE A 42 6.60 -1.69 -0.32
N SER A 43 7.47 -2.29 0.49
CA SER A 43 8.43 -3.28 -0.01
C SER A 43 7.76 -4.58 -0.43
N SER A 44 6.73 -5.03 0.29
CA SER A 44 5.93 -6.20 -0.07
C SER A 44 5.15 -5.96 -1.37
N LEU A 45 4.48 -4.79 -1.47
CA LEU A 45 3.76 -4.38 -2.67
C LEU A 45 4.68 -4.26 -3.89
N ALA A 46 5.86 -3.63 -3.72
CA ALA A 46 6.85 -3.50 -4.79
C ALA A 46 7.34 -4.87 -5.30
N SER A 47 7.50 -5.85 -4.41
CA SER A 47 7.87 -7.22 -4.77
C SER A 47 6.78 -7.90 -5.62
N GLU A 48 5.50 -7.70 -5.30
CA GLU A 48 4.41 -8.28 -6.10
C GLU A 48 4.27 -7.57 -7.46
N ILE A 49 4.39 -6.25 -7.49
CA ILE A 49 4.38 -5.48 -8.76
C ILE A 49 5.53 -5.92 -9.67
N GLU A 50 6.73 -6.08 -9.11
CA GLU A 50 7.91 -6.53 -9.87
C GLU A 50 7.68 -7.87 -10.54
N LYS A 51 7.13 -8.87 -9.82
CA LYS A 51 6.80 -10.19 -10.37
C LYS A 51 5.84 -10.10 -11.56
N ILE A 52 4.76 -9.32 -11.42
CA ILE A 52 3.76 -9.16 -12.48
C ILE A 52 4.38 -8.46 -13.71
N LEU A 53 5.17 -7.41 -13.48
CA LEU A 53 5.83 -6.68 -14.56
C LEU A 53 6.88 -7.52 -15.28
N TYR A 54 7.61 -8.37 -14.56
CA TYR A 54 8.57 -9.31 -15.12
C TYR A 54 7.89 -10.29 -16.11
N GLU A 55 6.74 -10.86 -15.72
CA GLU A 55 5.94 -11.74 -16.60
C GLU A 55 5.45 -11.00 -17.86
N LYS A 56 5.08 -9.74 -17.72
CA LYS A 56 4.68 -8.86 -18.83
C LYS A 56 5.87 -8.28 -19.61
N LYS A 57 7.11 -8.65 -19.27
CA LYS A 57 8.36 -8.19 -19.92
C LYS A 57 8.61 -6.68 -19.81
N TYR A 58 8.12 -6.06 -18.75
CA TYR A 58 8.45 -4.70 -18.37
C TYR A 58 9.60 -4.68 -17.36
N LYS A 59 10.44 -3.65 -17.46
CA LYS A 59 11.45 -3.34 -16.44
C LYS A 59 10.79 -2.56 -15.30
N PHE A 60 11.15 -2.90 -14.10
CA PHE A 60 10.66 -2.22 -12.90
C PHE A 60 11.71 -1.26 -12.37
N MET A 61 11.31 0.00 -12.12
CA MET A 61 12.12 1.03 -11.52
C MET A 61 11.48 1.51 -10.23
N LEU A 62 12.15 1.32 -9.10
CA LEU A 62 11.64 1.74 -7.79
C LEU A 62 12.37 2.99 -7.31
N PHE A 63 11.61 4.03 -6.98
CA PHE A 63 12.10 5.29 -6.44
C PHE A 63 11.58 5.48 -5.02
N SER A 64 12.51 5.48 -4.04
CA SER A 64 12.23 5.89 -2.67
C SER A 64 12.42 7.40 -2.57
N THR A 65 11.35 8.12 -2.25
CA THR A 65 11.32 9.58 -2.36
C THR A 65 10.95 10.23 -1.04
N SER A 66 11.81 11.13 -0.54
CA SER A 66 11.39 12.15 0.39
C SER A 66 10.75 13.32 -0.38
N ASP A 67 10.03 14.21 0.30
CA ASP A 67 9.26 15.32 -0.28
C ASP A 67 10.03 16.13 -1.35
N ASP A 68 11.31 16.42 -1.14
CA ASP A 68 12.14 17.18 -2.09
C ASP A 68 12.57 16.34 -3.30
N LYS A 69 12.91 15.07 -3.09
CA LYS A 69 13.37 14.16 -4.15
C LYS A 69 12.25 13.76 -5.12
N GLN A 70 11.00 13.71 -4.66
CA GLN A 70 9.87 13.35 -5.51
C GLN A 70 9.71 14.30 -6.68
N ARG A 71 9.86 15.61 -6.49
CA ARG A 71 9.76 16.58 -7.58
C ARG A 71 10.83 16.37 -8.64
N GLU A 72 12.04 15.96 -8.25
CA GLU A 72 13.10 15.61 -9.19
C GLU A 72 12.78 14.31 -9.94
N CYS A 73 12.27 13.30 -9.24
CA CYS A 73 11.79 12.06 -9.87
C CYS A 73 10.70 12.35 -10.91
N PHE A 74 9.72 13.21 -10.63
CA PHE A 74 8.71 13.58 -11.62
C PHE A 74 9.28 14.28 -12.84
N LYS A 75 10.34 15.06 -12.72
CA LYS A 75 11.02 15.64 -13.88
C LYS A 75 11.67 14.58 -14.76
N LEU A 76 12.31 13.58 -14.14
CA LEU A 76 12.87 12.43 -14.84
C LEU A 76 11.78 11.57 -15.51
N LEU A 77 10.68 11.33 -14.80
CA LEU A 77 9.58 10.51 -15.32
C LEU A 77 8.81 11.18 -16.47
N LYS A 78 8.86 12.51 -16.60
CA LYS A 78 8.37 13.23 -17.78
C LYS A 78 9.22 12.99 -19.03
N SER A 79 10.48 12.61 -18.87
CA SER A 79 11.28 12.11 -19.99
C SER A 79 10.80 10.71 -20.37
N ASN A 80 11.05 10.27 -21.60
CA ASN A 80 10.55 8.98 -22.11
C ASN A 80 11.32 7.76 -21.57
N ILE A 81 11.72 7.77 -20.29
CA ILE A 81 12.41 6.64 -19.65
C ILE A 81 11.45 5.60 -19.09
N VAL A 82 10.18 5.96 -18.85
CA VAL A 82 9.14 5.04 -18.42
C VAL A 82 7.86 5.26 -19.23
N ASP A 83 7.08 4.20 -19.39
CA ASP A 83 5.80 4.21 -20.09
C ASP A 83 4.64 4.51 -19.15
N GLY A 84 4.79 4.19 -17.85
CA GLY A 84 3.78 4.41 -16.84
C GLY A 84 4.35 4.52 -15.44
N ILE A 85 3.49 4.96 -14.50
CA ILE A 85 3.86 5.27 -13.13
C ILE A 85 2.84 4.67 -12.15
N ILE A 86 3.30 3.97 -11.12
CA ILE A 86 2.53 3.60 -9.93
C ILE A 86 3.00 4.50 -8.78
N CYS A 87 2.12 5.32 -8.22
CA CYS A 87 2.48 6.37 -7.28
C CYS A 87 1.85 6.13 -5.90
N GLY A 88 2.67 5.73 -4.91
CA GLY A 88 2.29 5.52 -3.51
C GLY A 88 2.73 6.65 -2.59
N THR A 89 2.85 7.89 -3.08
CA THR A 89 3.34 9.02 -2.30
C THR A 89 2.53 10.28 -2.53
N SER A 90 2.42 11.12 -1.49
CA SER A 90 1.60 12.32 -1.44
C SER A 90 2.42 13.63 -1.46
N ALA A 91 3.72 13.58 -1.79
CA ALA A 91 4.62 14.72 -1.64
C ALA A 91 4.44 15.83 -2.71
N CYS A 92 3.59 15.62 -3.72
CA CYS A 92 3.24 16.65 -4.70
C CYS A 92 1.80 17.15 -4.52
N THR A 93 1.56 18.39 -4.89
CA THR A 93 0.21 18.95 -4.89
C THR A 93 -0.66 18.35 -5.99
N ALA A 94 -1.98 18.37 -5.83
CA ALA A 94 -2.93 17.94 -6.87
C ALA A 94 -2.68 18.61 -8.23
N LYS A 95 -2.30 19.90 -8.23
CA LYS A 95 -1.96 20.64 -9.46
C LYS A 95 -0.70 20.13 -10.16
N GLU A 96 0.28 19.63 -9.41
CA GLU A 96 1.50 19.05 -9.96
C GLU A 96 1.23 17.68 -10.58
N TYR A 97 0.41 16.85 -9.92
CA TYR A 97 -0.04 15.57 -10.49
C TYR A 97 -0.84 15.74 -11.78
N GLN A 98 -1.75 16.73 -11.84
CA GLN A 98 -2.55 17.01 -13.04
C GLN A 98 -1.71 17.36 -14.28
N LYS A 99 -0.46 17.84 -14.10
CA LYS A 99 0.48 18.16 -15.19
C LYS A 99 1.24 16.95 -15.73
N ILE A 100 0.98 15.76 -15.22
CA ILE A 100 1.60 14.52 -15.70
C ILE A 100 0.75 13.96 -16.82
N ASP A 101 1.34 13.85 -18.02
CA ASP A 101 0.67 13.35 -19.22
C ASP A 101 0.98 11.88 -19.52
N LYS A 102 1.50 11.15 -18.53
CA LYS A 102 1.76 9.72 -18.63
C LYS A 102 0.67 8.92 -17.94
N PRO A 103 0.41 7.68 -18.38
CA PRO A 103 -0.36 6.70 -17.61
C PRO A 103 0.12 6.63 -16.18
N MET A 104 -0.78 6.80 -15.22
CA MET A 104 -0.45 6.78 -13.80
C MET A 104 -1.59 6.21 -12.98
N VAL A 105 -1.25 5.33 -12.03
CA VAL A 105 -2.14 4.80 -11.00
C VAL A 105 -1.68 5.32 -9.64
N MET A 106 -2.61 5.83 -8.86
CA MET A 106 -2.36 6.26 -7.48
C MET A 106 -2.62 5.12 -6.52
N LEU A 107 -1.82 5.03 -5.47
CA LEU A 107 -2.04 4.12 -4.36
C LEU A 107 -2.31 4.94 -3.11
N ASP A 108 -3.44 4.68 -2.46
CA ASP A 108 -3.80 5.26 -1.15
C ASP A 108 -3.86 6.79 -1.07
N TYR A 109 -3.81 7.48 -2.21
CA TYR A 109 -3.81 8.94 -2.27
C TYR A 109 -4.73 9.46 -3.39
N LYS A 110 -5.78 10.19 -3.02
CA LYS A 110 -6.79 10.70 -3.96
C LYS A 110 -6.42 12.10 -4.47
N VAL A 111 -6.08 12.19 -5.77
CA VAL A 111 -5.72 13.46 -6.43
C VAL A 111 -6.70 13.77 -7.56
N GLY A 112 -7.91 14.21 -7.21
CA GLY A 112 -8.97 14.47 -8.21
C GLY A 112 -9.40 13.19 -8.94
N SER A 113 -9.91 13.33 -10.17
CA SER A 113 -10.50 12.23 -10.96
C SER A 113 -9.67 11.80 -12.16
N LYS A 114 -8.48 12.37 -12.37
CA LYS A 114 -7.66 12.11 -13.57
C LYS A 114 -7.08 10.71 -13.60
N PHE A 115 -6.71 10.18 -12.44
CA PHE A 115 -6.00 8.91 -12.32
C PHE A 115 -6.80 7.93 -11.49
N PRO A 116 -6.82 6.63 -11.83
CA PRO A 116 -7.39 5.61 -10.97
C PRO A 116 -6.61 5.54 -9.65
N VAL A 117 -7.33 5.31 -8.56
CA VAL A 117 -6.79 5.15 -7.21
C VAL A 117 -7.12 3.75 -6.73
N VAL A 118 -6.10 2.93 -6.53
CA VAL A 118 -6.24 1.59 -5.97
C VAL A 118 -5.88 1.66 -4.49
N VAL A 119 -6.78 1.19 -3.62
CA VAL A 119 -6.68 1.39 -2.18
C VAL A 119 -7.37 0.26 -1.41
N SER A 120 -6.89 -0.02 -0.19
CA SER A 120 -7.57 -0.88 0.76
C SER A 120 -8.84 -0.22 1.31
N ASP A 121 -9.86 -1.00 1.64
CA ASP A 121 -11.00 -0.49 2.41
C ASP A 121 -10.59 -0.21 3.85
N HIS A 122 -10.06 0.99 4.07
CA HIS A 122 -9.57 1.43 5.36
C HIS A 122 -10.68 1.61 6.40
N LYS A 123 -11.92 1.92 5.98
CA LYS A 123 -13.06 1.97 6.90
C LYS A 123 -13.36 0.57 7.43
N MET A 124 -13.45 -0.41 6.55
CA MET A 124 -13.56 -1.81 6.94
C MET A 124 -12.42 -2.21 7.89
N GLY A 125 -11.19 -1.76 7.61
CA GLY A 125 -10.03 -2.02 8.46
C GLY A 125 -10.17 -1.46 9.88
N GLY A 126 -10.68 -0.24 10.02
CA GLY A 126 -10.99 0.36 11.33
C GLY A 126 -12.08 -0.37 12.10
N GLN A 127 -13.14 -0.82 11.39
CA GLN A 127 -14.23 -1.62 11.98
C GLN A 127 -13.72 -2.97 12.50
N LEU A 128 -12.94 -3.68 11.68
CA LEU A 128 -12.37 -4.98 12.05
C LEU A 128 -11.41 -4.86 13.26
N ALA A 129 -10.56 -3.82 13.27
CA ALA A 129 -9.67 -3.56 14.41
C ALA A 129 -10.46 -3.26 15.69
N ALA A 130 -11.52 -2.43 15.59
CA ALA A 130 -12.39 -2.16 16.74
C ALA A 130 -13.06 -3.43 17.27
N GLN A 131 -13.52 -4.31 16.38
CA GLN A 131 -14.14 -5.58 16.79
C GLN A 131 -13.16 -6.47 17.54
N GLU A 132 -11.88 -6.50 17.17
CA GLU A 132 -10.85 -7.25 17.90
C GLU A 132 -10.68 -6.74 19.34
N PHE A 133 -10.68 -5.41 19.55
CA PHE A 133 -10.62 -4.82 20.90
C PHE A 133 -11.89 -5.05 21.70
N ILE A 134 -13.07 -4.99 21.08
CA ILE A 134 -14.35 -5.31 21.72
C ILE A 134 -14.35 -6.77 22.18
N ASN A 135 -13.96 -7.70 21.31
CA ASN A 135 -13.90 -9.13 21.63
C ASN A 135 -12.89 -9.41 22.74
N SER A 136 -11.77 -8.69 22.79
CA SER A 136 -10.76 -8.77 23.85
C SER A 136 -11.18 -8.08 25.15
N GLY A 137 -12.34 -7.41 25.19
CA GLY A 137 -12.87 -6.77 26.38
C GLY A 137 -12.15 -5.48 26.79
N CYS A 138 -11.39 -4.87 25.87
CA CYS A 138 -10.64 -3.63 26.12
C CYS A 138 -11.55 -2.49 26.58
N LYS A 139 -10.99 -1.59 27.39
CA LYS A 139 -11.66 -0.39 27.91
C LYS A 139 -10.99 0.90 27.45
N TYR A 140 -9.71 0.85 27.16
CA TYR A 140 -8.94 1.99 26.73
C TYR A 140 -7.93 1.63 25.65
N VAL A 141 -8.18 2.08 24.43
CA VAL A 141 -7.34 1.82 23.26
C VAL A 141 -6.52 3.07 22.90
N ILE A 142 -5.21 2.91 22.75
CA ILE A 142 -4.36 3.93 22.14
C ILE A 142 -4.03 3.50 20.71
N HIS A 143 -4.16 4.43 19.76
CA HIS A 143 -3.77 4.18 18.38
C HIS A 143 -2.71 5.17 17.87
N ILE A 144 -1.72 4.64 17.18
CA ILE A 144 -0.57 5.37 16.70
C ILE A 144 -0.83 5.80 15.25
N SER A 145 -0.75 7.08 14.97
CA SER A 145 -1.04 7.63 13.64
C SER A 145 0.04 8.63 13.20
N GLY A 146 0.03 9.02 11.92
CA GLY A 146 0.92 10.08 11.42
C GLY A 146 0.53 11.46 11.97
N ILE A 147 1.53 12.36 12.11
CA ILE A 147 1.34 13.74 12.62
C ILE A 147 0.47 14.59 11.69
N LYS A 148 0.66 14.43 10.37
CA LYS A 148 -0.08 15.21 9.37
C LYS A 148 -1.29 14.43 8.89
N VAL A 149 -2.47 14.96 9.14
CA VAL A 149 -3.71 14.47 8.54
C VAL A 149 -3.90 15.20 7.20
N ASP A 150 -3.53 14.54 6.09
CA ASP A 150 -3.93 14.99 4.75
C ASP A 150 -5.18 14.21 4.37
N LYS A 151 -6.30 14.91 4.14
CA LYS A 151 -7.59 14.31 3.76
C LYS A 151 -7.57 13.51 2.46
N ASN A 152 -6.52 13.66 1.67
CA ASN A 152 -6.32 12.89 0.45
C ASN A 152 -5.62 11.54 0.70
N ILE A 153 -5.00 11.35 1.88
CA ILE A 153 -4.43 10.07 2.30
C ILE A 153 -5.56 9.24 2.91
N MET A 154 -5.92 8.14 2.24
CA MET A 154 -7.11 7.37 2.60
C MET A 154 -6.90 6.48 3.82
N SER A 155 -5.66 6.10 4.13
CA SER A 155 -5.33 5.28 5.32
C SER A 155 -5.71 5.92 6.65
N PHE A 156 -5.93 7.24 6.71
CA PHE A 156 -6.47 7.89 7.91
C PHE A 156 -7.92 7.48 8.24
N GLU A 157 -8.68 7.01 7.27
CA GLU A 157 -10.07 6.59 7.49
C GLU A 157 -10.17 5.41 8.48
N CYS A 158 -9.13 4.56 8.56
CA CYS A 158 -9.12 3.46 9.54
C CYS A 158 -9.11 3.97 10.98
N HIS A 159 -8.40 5.06 11.27
CA HIS A 159 -8.35 5.67 12.60
C HIS A 159 -9.67 6.37 12.96
N GLU A 160 -10.29 7.04 11.99
CA GLU A 160 -11.58 7.71 12.21
C GLU A 160 -12.70 6.70 12.49
N GLU A 161 -12.71 5.61 11.73
CA GLU A 161 -13.70 4.56 11.89
C GLU A 161 -13.46 3.75 13.17
N LEU A 162 -12.19 3.48 13.52
CA LEU A 162 -11.83 2.87 14.81
C LEU A 162 -12.37 3.70 15.98
N ASP A 163 -12.10 5.01 16.00
CA ASP A 163 -12.60 5.92 17.05
C ASP A 163 -14.12 5.88 17.15
N ARG A 164 -14.82 5.91 15.99
CA ARG A 164 -16.28 5.87 15.95
C ARG A 164 -16.84 4.58 16.57
N VAL A 165 -16.34 3.42 16.13
CA VAL A 165 -16.86 2.11 16.59
C VAL A 165 -16.53 1.88 18.06
N LEU A 166 -15.33 2.25 18.52
CA LEU A 166 -14.96 2.14 19.94
C LEU A 166 -15.84 3.02 20.81
N ALA A 167 -16.12 4.27 20.41
CA ALA A 167 -16.99 5.18 21.12
C ALA A 167 -18.44 4.66 21.23
N GLU A 168 -19.00 4.08 20.17
CA GLU A 168 -20.33 3.45 20.16
C GLU A 168 -20.42 2.27 21.14
N ASN A 169 -19.30 1.62 21.45
CA ASN A 169 -19.21 0.51 22.42
C ASN A 169 -18.71 0.95 23.80
N GLY A 170 -18.63 2.26 24.07
CA GLY A 170 -18.23 2.80 25.37
C GLY A 170 -16.74 2.59 25.70
N ILE A 171 -15.91 2.33 24.72
CA ILE A 171 -14.47 2.13 24.86
C ILE A 171 -13.76 3.47 24.63
N LYS A 172 -12.94 3.88 25.58
CA LYS A 172 -12.13 5.09 25.46
C LYS A 172 -11.06 4.88 24.38
N SER A 173 -10.87 5.87 23.51
CA SER A 173 -9.77 5.88 22.54
C SER A 173 -8.91 7.12 22.65
N ARG A 174 -7.64 7.01 22.27
CA ARG A 174 -6.69 8.12 22.18
C ARG A 174 -5.76 7.94 21.00
N ARG A 175 -5.68 8.97 20.17
CA ARG A 175 -4.73 9.03 19.05
C ARG A 175 -3.42 9.66 19.52
N VAL A 176 -2.29 8.95 19.28
CA VAL A 176 -0.94 9.46 19.53
C VAL A 176 -0.23 9.64 18.19
N PRO A 177 0.07 10.89 17.79
CA PRO A 177 0.72 11.14 16.51
C PRO A 177 2.23 10.88 16.60
N ILE A 178 2.77 10.23 15.55
CA ILE A 178 4.21 10.02 15.38
C ILE A 178 4.70 10.59 14.05
N GLN A 179 6.00 10.80 13.92
CA GLN A 179 6.62 11.17 12.65
C GLN A 179 6.45 10.01 11.65
N TRP A 180 5.77 10.30 10.55
CA TRP A 180 5.55 9.32 9.49
C TRP A 180 6.85 9.04 8.71
N ASN A 181 7.07 7.78 8.34
CA ASN A 181 8.25 7.32 7.60
C ASN A 181 9.60 7.47 8.35
N ASP A 182 9.58 7.65 9.64
CA ASP A 182 10.76 7.45 10.48
C ASP A 182 10.82 5.98 10.89
N PHE A 183 11.70 5.19 10.26
CA PHE A 183 11.82 3.75 10.48
C PHE A 183 12.91 3.43 11.49
N ASP A 184 13.04 4.23 12.54
CA ASP A 184 13.87 3.93 13.71
C ASP A 184 13.15 3.00 14.68
N PHE A 185 13.43 1.70 14.58
CA PHE A 185 12.82 0.71 15.48
C PHE A 185 13.19 0.97 16.96
N HIS A 186 14.38 1.47 17.23
CA HIS A 186 14.76 1.83 18.59
C HIS A 186 13.92 3.00 19.12
N GLY A 187 13.71 4.01 18.29
CA GLY A 187 12.80 5.12 18.61
C GLY A 187 11.37 4.66 18.87
N TYR A 188 10.84 3.75 18.07
CA TYR A 188 9.53 3.15 18.31
C TYR A 188 9.47 2.38 19.64
N PHE A 189 10.52 1.66 20.00
CA PHE A 189 10.58 0.91 21.26
C PHE A 189 10.59 1.85 22.47
N GLU A 190 11.41 2.90 22.48
CA GLU A 190 11.45 3.89 23.56
C GLU A 190 10.14 4.68 23.66
N MET A 191 9.55 5.05 22.53
CA MET A 191 8.22 5.67 22.48
C MET A 191 7.15 4.75 23.10
N ALA A 192 7.15 3.46 22.74
CA ALA A 192 6.20 2.48 23.27
C ALA A 192 6.33 2.36 24.80
N LYS A 193 7.55 2.34 25.33
CA LYS A 193 7.79 2.36 26.79
C LYS A 193 7.20 3.60 27.45
N CYS A 194 7.53 4.78 26.92
CA CYS A 194 7.01 6.05 27.44
C CYS A 194 5.47 6.08 27.45
N ILE A 195 4.83 5.62 26.37
CA ILE A 195 3.35 5.58 26.28
C ILE A 195 2.78 4.63 27.31
N LEU A 196 3.35 3.42 27.48
CA LEU A 196 2.86 2.44 28.47
C LEU A 196 3.09 2.90 29.90
N GLU A 197 4.11 3.72 30.17
CA GLU A 197 4.35 4.35 31.48
C GLU A 197 3.38 5.52 31.73
N GLU A 198 3.14 6.37 30.70
CA GLU A 198 2.25 7.54 30.81
C GLU A 198 0.78 7.15 30.92
N TYR A 199 0.39 6.02 30.28
CA TYR A 199 -0.98 5.51 30.26
C TYR A 199 -1.05 4.09 30.85
N PRO A 200 -0.87 3.91 32.16
CA PRO A 200 -0.80 2.57 32.78
C PRO A 200 -2.11 1.77 32.64
N ASP A 201 -3.24 2.45 32.48
CA ASP A 201 -4.58 1.86 32.33
C ASP A 201 -4.89 1.44 30.88
N VAL A 202 -3.95 1.65 29.92
CA VAL A 202 -4.17 1.22 28.54
C VAL A 202 -4.16 -0.30 28.45
N ASP A 203 -5.19 -0.85 27.79
CA ASP A 203 -5.38 -2.28 27.58
C ASP A 203 -5.52 -2.66 26.09
N GLY A 204 -5.44 -1.69 25.17
CA GLY A 204 -5.44 -1.93 23.73
C GLY A 204 -4.48 -1.00 22.98
N ILE A 205 -3.73 -1.54 22.01
CA ILE A 205 -2.85 -0.79 21.11
C ILE A 205 -3.17 -1.12 19.66
N PHE A 206 -3.41 -0.08 18.85
CA PHE A 206 -3.54 -0.17 17.40
C PHE A 206 -2.43 0.63 16.72
N ALA A 207 -1.65 0.00 15.86
CA ALA A 207 -0.52 0.64 15.18
C ALA A 207 -0.16 -0.09 13.89
N ALA A 208 0.55 0.57 12.96
CA ALA A 208 1.19 -0.11 11.84
C ALA A 208 2.17 -1.19 12.35
N ASP A 209 2.51 -2.16 11.51
CA ASP A 209 3.24 -3.37 11.89
C ASP A 209 4.52 -3.10 12.70
N MET A 210 5.37 -2.16 12.28
CA MET A 210 6.64 -1.86 12.97
C MET A 210 6.46 -1.28 14.39
N PRO A 211 5.64 -0.24 14.59
CA PRO A 211 5.33 0.23 15.94
C PRO A 211 4.58 -0.84 16.76
N ALA A 212 3.69 -1.64 16.17
CA ALA A 212 3.00 -2.71 16.90
C ALA A 212 3.96 -3.75 17.49
N ILE A 213 4.99 -4.17 16.72
CA ILE A 213 6.08 -5.03 17.24
C ILE A 213 6.85 -4.33 18.36
N ALA A 214 7.09 -3.03 18.25
CA ALA A 214 7.77 -2.27 19.28
C ALA A 214 6.95 -2.23 20.59
N PHE A 215 5.63 -2.03 20.50
CA PHE A 215 4.73 -2.11 21.65
C PHE A 215 4.68 -3.51 22.27
N LEU A 216 4.60 -4.56 21.46
CA LEU A 216 4.68 -5.94 21.94
C LEU A 216 5.97 -6.15 22.75
N LYS A 217 7.10 -5.77 22.19
CA LYS A 217 8.41 -5.92 22.83
C LYS A 217 8.53 -5.09 24.12
N ALA A 218 8.03 -3.84 24.13
CA ALA A 218 8.02 -2.98 25.29
C ALA A 218 7.12 -3.51 26.40
N ALA A 219 5.90 -3.97 26.08
CA ALA A 219 4.96 -4.55 27.01
C ALA A 219 5.52 -5.80 27.70
N LEU A 220 6.11 -6.71 26.93
CA LEU A 220 6.78 -7.90 27.46
C LEU A 220 7.96 -7.55 28.37
N ALA A 221 8.76 -6.51 28.03
CA ALA A 221 9.89 -6.08 28.82
C ALA A 221 9.50 -5.51 30.20
N ILE A 222 8.31 -4.93 30.34
CA ILE A 222 7.77 -4.44 31.62
C ILE A 222 6.87 -5.49 32.32
N GLY A 223 6.82 -6.74 31.79
CA GLY A 223 6.13 -7.86 32.41
C GLY A 223 4.62 -7.93 32.16
N LYS A 224 4.06 -7.14 31.22
CA LYS A 224 2.65 -7.28 30.82
C LYS A 224 2.43 -8.63 30.10
N LYS A 225 1.31 -9.26 30.37
CA LYS A 225 0.85 -10.47 29.69
C LYS A 225 0.06 -10.07 28.43
N ILE A 226 0.39 -10.66 27.31
CA ILE A 226 -0.29 -10.47 26.05
C ILE A 226 -1.07 -11.75 25.72
N PRO A 227 -2.38 -11.68 25.45
CA PRO A 227 -3.23 -10.48 25.34
C PRO A 227 -3.89 -10.03 26.68
N ASP A 228 -3.73 -10.74 27.78
CA ASP A 228 -4.52 -10.58 29.02
C ASP A 228 -4.46 -9.15 29.61
N ASP A 229 -3.27 -8.54 29.67
CA ASP A 229 -3.06 -7.19 30.21
C ASP A 229 -3.04 -6.11 29.11
N LEU A 230 -2.79 -6.50 27.87
CA LEU A 230 -2.72 -5.60 26.73
C LEU A 230 -2.97 -6.36 25.43
N ALA A 231 -4.06 -6.03 24.75
CA ALA A 231 -4.32 -6.48 23.38
C ALA A 231 -3.59 -5.58 22.37
N ILE A 232 -3.04 -6.18 21.31
CA ILE A 232 -2.35 -5.45 20.24
C ILE A 232 -2.92 -5.88 18.89
N VAL A 233 -3.38 -4.91 18.11
CA VAL A 233 -3.78 -5.10 16.71
C VAL A 233 -2.86 -4.31 15.82
N ALA A 234 -2.18 -5.00 14.92
CA ALA A 234 -1.34 -4.39 13.90
C ALA A 234 -2.16 -3.96 12.68
N TYR A 235 -1.65 -3.02 11.90
CA TYR A 235 -2.20 -2.61 10.61
C TYR A 235 -1.13 -2.74 9.54
N ASP A 236 -1.49 -3.23 8.36
CA ASP A 236 -0.78 -3.62 7.15
C ASP A 236 -0.73 -5.15 6.97
N GLY A 237 -0.49 -5.93 8.01
CA GLY A 237 -0.45 -7.39 7.96
C GLY A 237 0.65 -7.93 7.07
N THR A 238 1.84 -7.33 7.12
CA THR A 238 2.99 -7.77 6.34
C THR A 238 3.73 -8.94 7.00
N TYR A 239 4.73 -9.48 6.32
CA TYR A 239 5.52 -10.61 6.81
C TYR A 239 6.14 -10.40 8.20
N ILE A 240 6.32 -9.15 8.63
CA ILE A 240 6.95 -8.86 9.93
C ILE A 240 6.04 -9.16 11.13
N THR A 241 4.71 -9.21 10.95
CA THR A 241 3.77 -9.57 12.03
C THR A 241 4.00 -10.98 12.55
N ASN A 242 4.61 -11.84 11.73
CA ASN A 242 4.98 -13.20 12.05
C ASN A 242 6.48 -13.35 12.43
N ALA A 243 7.23 -12.24 12.49
CA ALA A 243 8.68 -12.29 12.74
C ALA A 243 9.06 -12.44 14.22
N SER A 244 8.11 -12.34 15.15
CA SER A 244 8.32 -12.54 16.58
C SER A 244 7.76 -13.88 17.06
N THR A 245 8.19 -14.33 18.26
CA THR A 245 7.67 -15.55 18.89
C THR A 245 6.17 -15.45 19.23
N THR A 246 5.68 -14.25 19.50
CA THR A 246 4.26 -13.93 19.64
C THR A 246 3.78 -13.30 18.34
N ARG A 247 2.90 -13.98 17.64
CA ARG A 247 2.38 -13.49 16.35
C ARG A 247 1.35 -12.39 16.59
N LEU A 248 1.50 -11.26 15.90
CA LEU A 248 0.54 -10.16 15.98
C LEU A 248 -0.79 -10.51 15.30
N THR A 249 -1.91 -10.24 15.94
CA THR A 249 -3.19 -10.09 15.24
C THR A 249 -3.10 -8.82 14.40
N SER A 250 -3.46 -8.90 13.12
CA SER A 250 -3.31 -7.78 12.20
C SER A 250 -4.48 -7.63 11.25
N ILE A 251 -4.72 -6.39 10.84
CA ILE A 251 -5.56 -6.07 9.70
C ILE A 251 -4.68 -6.14 8.45
N HIS A 252 -4.87 -7.18 7.66
CA HIS A 252 -4.11 -7.44 6.44
C HIS A 252 -4.66 -6.63 5.28
N GLN A 253 -3.81 -5.78 4.71
CA GLN A 253 -4.07 -5.11 3.44
C GLN A 253 -3.75 -6.06 2.29
N PRO A 254 -4.61 -6.21 1.28
CA PRO A 254 -4.45 -7.20 0.20
C PRO A 254 -3.43 -6.72 -0.84
N TYR A 255 -2.16 -6.61 -0.45
CA TYR A 255 -1.10 -6.01 -1.30
C TYR A 255 -0.86 -6.78 -2.61
N LYS A 256 -1.21 -8.08 -2.68
CA LYS A 256 -1.14 -8.86 -3.94
C LYS A 256 -2.23 -8.42 -4.92
N GLU A 257 -3.45 -8.31 -4.44
CA GLU A 257 -4.62 -7.88 -5.21
C GLU A 257 -4.47 -6.40 -5.60
N ILE A 258 -3.94 -5.57 -4.70
CA ILE A 258 -3.58 -4.17 -5.00
C ILE A 258 -2.54 -4.10 -6.11
N ALA A 259 -1.50 -4.93 -6.07
CA ALA A 259 -0.48 -5.00 -7.12
C ALA A 259 -1.08 -5.41 -8.47
N GLN A 260 -1.92 -6.46 -8.48
CA GLN A 260 -2.60 -6.95 -9.68
C GLN A 260 -3.48 -5.86 -10.29
N GLU A 261 -4.32 -5.23 -9.47
CA GLU A 261 -5.23 -4.20 -9.92
C GLU A 261 -4.51 -2.94 -10.39
N ALA A 262 -3.48 -2.48 -9.66
CA ALA A 262 -2.69 -1.32 -10.06
C ALA A 262 -1.97 -1.54 -11.40
N VAL A 263 -1.38 -2.71 -11.60
CA VAL A 263 -0.73 -3.04 -12.89
C VAL A 263 -1.78 -3.19 -13.99
N ARG A 264 -2.93 -3.83 -13.74
CA ARG A 264 -4.02 -3.95 -14.71
C ARG A 264 -4.49 -2.59 -15.19
N GLN A 265 -4.84 -1.68 -14.27
CA GLN A 265 -5.25 -0.31 -14.59
C GLN A 265 -4.20 0.44 -15.39
N LEU A 266 -2.92 0.27 -15.04
CA LEU A 266 -1.83 0.93 -15.73
C LEU A 266 -1.65 0.40 -17.15
N MET A 267 -1.73 -0.93 -17.36
CA MET A 267 -1.60 -1.55 -18.68
C MET A 267 -2.76 -1.16 -19.60
N GLU A 268 -3.99 -1.10 -19.10
CA GLU A 268 -5.14 -0.61 -19.87
C GLU A 268 -4.94 0.83 -20.39
N MET A 269 -4.29 1.70 -19.60
CA MET A 269 -3.97 3.05 -20.03
C MET A 269 -2.80 3.10 -21.04
N ILE A 270 -1.88 2.13 -21.01
CA ILE A 270 -0.71 2.07 -21.90
C ILE A 270 -1.06 1.38 -23.23
N ASP A 271 -1.77 0.26 -23.19
CA ASP A 271 -2.00 -0.62 -24.34
C ASP A 271 -3.43 -0.56 -24.88
N GLY A 272 -4.35 0.03 -24.13
CA GLY A 272 -5.79 -0.13 -24.32
C GLY A 272 -6.31 -1.36 -23.54
N PRO A 273 -7.64 -1.57 -23.50
CA PRO A 273 -8.22 -2.76 -22.87
C PRO A 273 -7.65 -4.01 -23.53
N GLU A 274 -7.30 -5.02 -22.71
CA GLU A 274 -6.91 -6.33 -23.21
C GLU A 274 -8.12 -6.89 -24.02
N GLU A 275 -7.94 -7.09 -25.32
CA GLU A 275 -8.89 -7.87 -26.11
C GLU A 275 -8.81 -9.30 -25.57
N GLU A 276 -9.80 -9.75 -24.82
CA GLU A 276 -9.99 -11.18 -24.58
C GLU A 276 -10.11 -11.83 -25.97
N ASP A 277 -9.24 -12.80 -26.26
CA ASP A 277 -9.25 -13.60 -27.49
C ASP A 277 -10.55 -14.42 -27.55
N ASP A 278 -11.68 -13.75 -27.74
CA ASP A 278 -12.92 -14.36 -28.13
C ASP A 278 -12.98 -14.43 -29.67
N ALA A 279 -12.66 -15.60 -30.16
CA ALA A 279 -13.03 -15.98 -31.51
C ALA A 279 -14.57 -15.91 -31.63
N GLU A 280 -15.03 -14.93 -32.36
CA GLU A 280 -16.39 -14.65 -32.89
C GLU A 280 -17.13 -13.46 -32.26
N GLY A 281 -16.96 -12.34 -32.94
CA GLY A 281 -17.97 -11.31 -33.29
C GLY A 281 -18.95 -10.86 -32.23
N GLN A 282 -18.67 -9.71 -31.62
CA GLN A 282 -19.57 -8.54 -31.61
C GLN A 282 -19.00 -7.43 -30.72
N VAL A 283 -18.76 -6.27 -31.32
CA VAL A 283 -18.42 -5.02 -30.62
C VAL A 283 -19.67 -4.49 -29.95
N GLU A 284 -19.81 -4.66 -28.62
CA GLU A 284 -20.72 -3.85 -27.80
C GLU A 284 -20.20 -3.69 -26.35
N ARG A 285 -19.85 -2.44 -26.04
CA ARG A 285 -19.84 -1.77 -24.72
C ARG A 285 -19.08 -2.42 -23.54
N ALA A 286 -17.85 -2.01 -23.39
CA ALA A 286 -16.91 -2.28 -22.29
C ALA A 286 -17.32 -1.82 -20.86
N THR A 287 -18.56 -1.38 -20.61
CA THR A 287 -18.98 -0.84 -19.29
C THR A 287 -19.75 -1.82 -18.40
N ALA A 288 -20.32 -2.88 -18.94
CA ALA A 288 -21.07 -3.87 -18.17
C ALA A 288 -20.17 -5.01 -17.64
N ASP A 289 -19.21 -5.45 -18.44
CA ASP A 289 -18.33 -6.60 -18.09
C ASP A 289 -17.28 -6.21 -17.01
N GLN A 290 -16.86 -4.94 -16.97
CA GLN A 290 -15.98 -4.44 -15.89
C GLN A 290 -16.68 -4.48 -14.52
N ILE A 291 -17.98 -4.25 -14.44
CA ILE A 291 -18.77 -4.29 -13.20
C ILE A 291 -18.99 -5.75 -12.74
N ASP A 292 -19.17 -6.69 -13.65
CA ASP A 292 -19.37 -8.12 -13.30
C ASP A 292 -18.08 -8.79 -12.86
N SER A 293 -16.95 -8.52 -13.53
CA SER A 293 -15.63 -9.02 -13.10
C SER A 293 -15.15 -8.41 -11.78
N ALA A 294 -15.62 -7.20 -11.43
CA ALA A 294 -15.36 -6.58 -10.12
C ALA A 294 -16.16 -7.24 -8.99
N LYS A 295 -17.39 -7.69 -9.26
CA LYS A 295 -18.22 -8.44 -8.27
C LYS A 295 -17.63 -9.81 -7.92
N GLU A 296 -17.04 -10.51 -8.89
CA GLU A 296 -16.36 -11.80 -8.65
C GLU A 296 -15.09 -11.62 -7.78
N ARG A 297 -14.49 -10.41 -7.77
CA ARG A 297 -13.26 -10.08 -7.02
C ARG A 297 -13.51 -9.38 -5.69
N ASN A 298 -14.77 -9.22 -5.26
CA ASN A 298 -15.11 -8.41 -4.07
C ASN A 298 -14.57 -6.97 -4.11
N THR A 299 -14.38 -6.39 -5.29
CA THR A 299 -13.83 -5.04 -5.48
C THR A 299 -14.98 -4.05 -5.63
N HIS A 300 -14.96 -2.95 -4.89
CA HIS A 300 -15.93 -1.87 -5.02
C HIS A 300 -15.34 -0.72 -5.83
N ILE A 301 -16.04 -0.25 -6.88
CA ILE A 301 -15.61 0.85 -7.73
C ILE A 301 -16.55 2.04 -7.51
N ASP A 302 -15.98 3.18 -7.14
CA ASP A 302 -16.68 4.47 -7.00
C ASP A 302 -15.93 5.55 -7.80
N GLY A 303 -16.40 5.83 -9.00
CA GLY A 303 -15.73 6.73 -9.94
C GLY A 303 -14.35 6.20 -10.37
N ASN A 304 -13.29 6.90 -9.96
CA ASN A 304 -11.90 6.47 -10.18
C ASN A 304 -11.27 5.75 -8.99
N LEU A 305 -12.05 5.47 -7.95
CA LEU A 305 -11.61 4.81 -6.73
C LEU A 305 -11.94 3.32 -6.79
N ILE A 306 -10.94 2.48 -6.54
CA ILE A 306 -11.02 1.02 -6.56
C ILE A 306 -10.66 0.54 -5.16
N LEU A 307 -11.68 0.13 -4.40
CA LEU A 307 -11.55 -0.33 -3.02
C LEU A 307 -11.40 -1.85 -2.99
N LEU A 308 -10.36 -2.32 -2.28
CA LEU A 308 -10.14 -3.75 -2.04
C LEU A 308 -10.37 -4.07 -0.56
N PRO A 309 -11.13 -5.13 -0.25
CA PRO A 309 -11.45 -5.49 1.13
C PRO A 309 -10.20 -5.92 1.88
N VAL A 310 -10.12 -5.54 3.14
CA VAL A 310 -9.11 -6.01 4.07
C VAL A 310 -9.63 -7.19 4.88
N SER A 311 -8.75 -7.91 5.57
CA SER A 311 -9.11 -9.07 6.40
C SER A 311 -8.37 -9.05 7.73
N VAL A 312 -8.88 -9.81 8.71
CA VAL A 312 -8.18 -10.05 9.96
C VAL A 312 -7.31 -11.29 9.82
N GLU A 313 -6.02 -11.15 10.07
CA GLU A 313 -5.12 -12.28 10.31
C GLU A 313 -4.94 -12.44 11.83
N LYS A 314 -5.58 -13.46 12.38
CA LYS A 314 -5.49 -13.76 13.82
C LYS A 314 -4.08 -14.21 14.21
N GLY A 315 -3.56 -13.57 15.25
CA GLY A 315 -2.34 -13.93 15.95
C GLY A 315 -2.61 -14.29 17.41
N ASP A 316 -1.63 -14.04 18.25
CA ASP A 316 -1.64 -14.37 19.67
C ASP A 316 -1.86 -13.12 20.56
N THR A 317 -2.11 -11.96 19.96
CA THR A 317 -2.16 -10.65 20.65
C THR A 317 -3.56 -10.08 20.87
N THR A 318 -4.60 -10.83 20.52
CA THR A 318 -6.02 -10.57 20.88
C THR A 318 -6.69 -11.87 21.31
N LEU A 319 -7.82 -11.77 22.06
CA LEU A 319 -8.61 -12.91 22.47
C LEU A 319 -9.48 -13.50 21.35
#